data_3c76509bb778f315c01e32ac753447a8
#
_entry.id   3c76509bb778f315c01e32ac753447a8
#
_cell.length_a   1.000
_cell.length_b   1.000
_cell.length_c   1.000
_cell.angle_alpha   90.00
_cell.angle_beta   90.00
_cell.angle_gamma   90.00
#
_symmetry.space_group_name_H-M   'P 1'
#
loop_
_entity.id
_entity.type
_entity.pdbx_description
1 polymer ?
#
loop_
_entity_poly.entity_id
_entity_poly.type
_entity_poly.pdbx_seq_one_letter_code
_entity_poly.pdbx_strand_id
1 'polypeptide(L)'
;DYYSGTISGDALDIVSRTVMTEVGSGFNDEAIKAQAVAAYTNIKNNESRGSTASVILAPQASSRVRSLVKEVLGQAVYYNGSYALTTYYASSAGRTASASNVFNTDYPYLESVETPFDAEYDQYYGSESYFSSDYMRSAIESYYGITLSSNPENWFVITAYEDGQYVGSMSIDGQAS
;
A
#
# COMPACT_ATOMS: atom_id res chain seq x y z
N ASP A 1 -9.35 19.40 3.26
CA ASP A 1 -10.59 18.81 2.71
C ASP A 1 -10.22 17.94 1.53
N TYR A 2 -10.50 16.64 1.62
CA TYR A 2 -10.29 15.72 0.49
C TYR A 2 -11.49 15.85 -0.46
N TYR A 3 -11.20 16.00 -1.75
CA TYR A 3 -12.23 16.05 -2.78
C TYR A 3 -12.76 14.62 -3.03
N SER A 4 -14.06 14.43 -2.88
CA SER A 4 -14.74 13.18 -3.23
C SER A 4 -15.53 13.39 -4.52
N GLY A 5 -15.09 12.77 -5.61
CA GLY A 5 -15.76 12.85 -6.91
C GLY A 5 -14.85 12.41 -8.06
N THR A 6 -15.40 12.23 -9.24
CA THR A 6 -14.61 11.92 -10.43
C THR A 6 -14.01 13.18 -11.02
N ILE A 7 -12.69 13.20 -11.19
CA ILE A 7 -11.96 14.28 -11.86
C ILE A 7 -11.45 13.76 -13.20
N SER A 8 -11.64 14.55 -14.24
CA SER A 8 -10.98 14.39 -15.52
C SER A 8 -10.27 15.69 -15.90
N GLY A 9 -9.09 15.61 -16.51
CA GLY A 9 -8.32 16.81 -16.85
C GLY A 9 -6.94 16.48 -17.40
N ASP A 10 -6.06 17.46 -17.34
CA ASP A 10 -4.68 17.36 -17.82
C ASP A 10 -3.92 16.28 -17.03
N ALA A 11 -3.32 15.33 -17.74
CA ALA A 11 -2.62 14.20 -17.15
C ALA A 11 -1.44 14.63 -16.27
N LEU A 12 -0.71 15.68 -16.67
CA LEU A 12 0.40 16.21 -15.89
C LEU A 12 -0.09 16.78 -14.55
N ASP A 13 -1.25 17.46 -14.55
CA ASP A 13 -1.83 17.98 -13.31
C ASP A 13 -2.26 16.85 -12.38
N ILE A 14 -3.05 15.90 -12.87
CA ILE A 14 -3.57 14.78 -12.08
C ILE A 14 -2.42 13.95 -11.50
N VAL A 15 -1.47 13.51 -12.33
CA VAL A 15 -0.35 12.68 -11.88
C VAL A 15 0.55 13.45 -10.89
N SER A 16 0.84 14.73 -11.16
CA SER A 16 1.66 15.52 -10.22
C SER A 16 1.00 15.70 -8.86
N ARG A 17 -0.31 15.90 -8.81
CA ARG A 17 -1.06 16.03 -7.55
C ARG A 17 -1.20 14.70 -6.81
N THR A 18 -1.32 13.59 -7.54
CA THR A 18 -1.26 12.23 -6.97
C THR A 18 0.11 11.98 -6.33
N VAL A 19 1.19 12.20 -7.07
CA VAL A 19 2.56 12.04 -6.57
C VAL A 19 2.83 12.93 -5.35
N MET A 20 2.32 14.16 -5.38
CA MET A 20 2.46 15.09 -4.25
C MET A 20 1.78 14.58 -2.97
N THR A 21 0.64 13.88 -3.10
CA THR A 21 -0.04 13.25 -1.97
C THR A 21 0.74 12.03 -1.45
N GLU A 22 1.22 11.19 -2.35
CA GLU A 22 1.80 9.89 -1.99
C GLU A 22 3.21 10.01 -1.39
N VAL A 23 4.08 10.81 -2.01
CA VAL A 23 5.48 10.91 -1.60
C VAL A 23 5.92 12.35 -1.26
N GLY A 24 5.13 13.34 -1.62
CA GLY A 24 5.47 14.75 -1.38
C GLY A 24 6.66 15.23 -2.20
N SER A 25 7.28 16.33 -1.75
CA SER A 25 8.39 16.96 -2.44
C SER A 25 9.77 16.68 -1.80
N GLY A 26 9.82 15.94 -0.71
CA GLY A 26 11.05 15.66 0.05
C GLY A 26 11.85 14.45 -0.43
N PHE A 27 11.24 13.58 -1.23
CA PHE A 27 11.89 12.39 -1.75
C PHE A 27 12.94 12.72 -2.82
N ASN A 28 13.83 11.75 -3.08
CA ASN A 28 14.81 11.81 -4.16
C ASN A 28 14.11 11.95 -5.52
N ASP A 29 14.77 12.61 -6.49
CA ASP A 29 14.20 12.87 -7.82
C ASP A 29 13.78 11.59 -8.55
N GLU A 30 14.61 10.55 -8.50
CA GLU A 30 14.31 9.28 -9.16
C GLU A 30 13.16 8.53 -8.47
N ALA A 31 13.01 8.65 -7.14
CA ALA A 31 11.86 8.08 -6.42
C ALA A 31 10.56 8.80 -6.81
N ILE A 32 10.58 10.14 -6.95
CA ILE A 32 9.43 10.92 -7.43
C ILE A 32 9.06 10.51 -8.86
N LYS A 33 10.05 10.33 -9.74
CA LYS A 33 9.82 9.87 -11.14
C LYS A 33 9.26 8.45 -11.17
N ALA A 34 9.80 7.52 -10.36
CA ALA A 34 9.29 6.16 -10.27
C ALA A 34 7.82 6.13 -9.80
N GLN A 35 7.50 6.92 -8.76
CA GLN A 35 6.13 7.08 -8.29
C GLN A 35 5.21 7.65 -9.38
N ALA A 36 5.70 8.60 -10.18
CA ALA A 36 4.93 9.16 -11.29
C ALA A 36 4.60 8.12 -12.37
N VAL A 37 5.57 7.28 -12.73
CA VAL A 37 5.36 6.18 -13.68
C VAL A 37 4.36 5.17 -13.11
N ALA A 38 4.47 4.81 -11.84
CA ALA A 38 3.54 3.90 -11.19
C ALA A 38 2.11 4.47 -11.14
N ALA A 39 1.95 5.71 -10.68
CA ALA A 39 0.65 6.39 -10.61
C ALA A 39 0.01 6.55 -11.99
N TYR A 40 0.77 7.00 -12.99
CA TYR A 40 0.28 7.11 -14.36
C TYR A 40 -0.18 5.76 -14.93
N THR A 41 0.63 4.71 -14.72
CA THR A 41 0.30 3.36 -15.17
C THR A 41 -0.98 2.84 -14.52
N ASN A 42 -1.14 3.03 -13.20
CA ASN A 42 -2.34 2.62 -12.47
C ASN A 42 -3.60 3.34 -12.99
N ILE A 43 -3.51 4.63 -13.24
CA ILE A 43 -4.61 5.42 -13.84
C ILE A 43 -4.96 4.83 -15.21
N LYS A 44 -3.97 4.60 -16.08
CA LYS A 44 -4.18 4.05 -17.42
C LYS A 44 -4.69 2.60 -17.42
N ASN A 45 -4.25 1.79 -16.47
CA ASN A 45 -4.78 0.44 -16.27
C ASN A 45 -6.30 0.48 -15.97
N ASN A 46 -6.73 1.35 -15.06
CA ASN A 46 -8.14 1.51 -14.73
C ASN A 46 -8.95 2.05 -15.92
N GLU A 47 -8.48 3.10 -16.59
CA GLU A 47 -9.14 3.66 -17.79
C GLU A 47 -9.31 2.60 -18.89
N SER A 48 -8.30 1.78 -19.14
CA SER A 48 -8.34 0.72 -20.16
C SER A 48 -9.36 -0.38 -19.86
N ARG A 49 -9.77 -0.50 -18.60
CA ARG A 49 -10.81 -1.43 -18.11
C ARG A 49 -12.18 -0.78 -18.01
N GLY A 50 -12.33 0.48 -18.42
CA GLY A 50 -13.57 1.24 -18.31
C GLY A 50 -13.91 1.67 -16.88
N SER A 51 -12.92 1.72 -15.98
CA SER A 51 -13.08 2.16 -14.60
C SER A 51 -12.25 3.42 -14.31
N THR A 52 -12.51 4.04 -13.17
CA THR A 52 -11.78 5.21 -12.69
C THR A 52 -10.81 4.79 -11.59
N ALA A 53 -9.55 5.23 -11.68
CA ALA A 53 -8.60 5.00 -10.61
C ALA A 53 -9.00 5.76 -9.34
N SER A 54 -8.95 5.07 -8.20
CA SER A 54 -9.12 5.72 -6.90
C SER A 54 -7.77 6.30 -6.47
N VAL A 55 -7.65 7.62 -6.49
CA VAL A 55 -6.44 8.34 -6.09
C VAL A 55 -6.81 9.54 -5.21
N ILE A 56 -5.93 9.88 -4.29
CA ILE A 56 -6.07 11.09 -3.48
C ILE A 56 -5.22 12.19 -4.14
N LEU A 57 -5.83 13.35 -4.37
CA LEU A 57 -5.15 14.46 -5.03
C LEU A 57 -4.82 15.55 -4.02
N ALA A 58 -3.55 15.95 -3.93
CA ALA A 58 -3.17 17.17 -3.26
C ALA A 58 -3.89 18.39 -3.90
N PRO A 59 -4.14 19.47 -3.17
CA PRO A 59 -4.72 20.71 -3.74
C PRO A 59 -3.91 21.21 -4.93
N GLN A 60 -2.58 21.14 -4.85
CA GLN A 60 -1.64 21.45 -5.91
C GLN A 60 -0.33 20.69 -5.74
N ALA A 61 0.41 20.47 -6.82
CA ALA A 61 1.77 19.94 -6.79
C ALA A 61 2.79 21.09 -6.71
N SER A 62 3.93 20.84 -6.05
CA SER A 62 5.05 21.79 -6.10
C SER A 62 5.64 21.87 -7.52
N SER A 63 6.30 23.00 -7.85
CA SER A 63 6.97 23.15 -9.14
C SER A 63 8.02 22.08 -9.39
N ARG A 64 8.74 21.65 -8.34
CA ARG A 64 9.73 20.57 -8.43
C ARG A 64 9.07 19.25 -8.82
N VAL A 65 8.03 18.81 -8.10
CA VAL A 65 7.30 17.57 -8.41
C VAL A 65 6.73 17.63 -9.83
N ARG A 66 6.08 18.73 -10.20
CA ARG A 66 5.52 18.90 -11.55
C ARG A 66 6.59 18.83 -12.65
N SER A 67 7.79 19.37 -12.42
CA SER A 67 8.90 19.27 -13.37
C SER A 67 9.37 17.83 -13.55
N LEU A 68 9.58 17.11 -12.46
CA LEU A 68 10.03 15.71 -12.49
C LEU A 68 8.99 14.78 -13.13
N VAL A 69 7.72 14.97 -12.79
CA VAL A 69 6.62 14.21 -13.44
C VAL A 69 6.58 14.45 -14.93
N LYS A 70 6.81 15.71 -15.38
CA LYS A 70 6.83 16.05 -16.80
C LYS A 70 7.92 15.31 -17.59
N GLU A 71 9.06 15.00 -16.96
CA GLU A 71 10.17 14.28 -17.60
C GLU A 71 9.80 12.84 -17.97
N VAL A 72 8.91 12.22 -17.19
CA VAL A 72 8.53 10.81 -17.35
C VAL A 72 7.06 10.63 -17.77
N LEU A 73 6.32 11.70 -17.96
CA LEU A 73 4.91 11.62 -18.32
C LEU A 73 4.72 10.85 -19.65
N GLY A 74 3.84 9.86 -19.61
CA GLY A 74 3.60 8.95 -20.74
C GLY A 74 4.44 7.68 -20.71
N GLN A 75 5.46 7.60 -19.85
CA GLN A 75 6.10 6.33 -19.54
C GLN A 75 5.17 5.48 -18.66
N ALA A 76 5.07 4.19 -18.98
CA ALA A 76 4.19 3.28 -18.26
C ALA A 76 4.77 1.87 -18.22
N VAL A 77 4.36 1.10 -17.23
CA VAL A 77 4.72 -0.32 -17.10
C VAL A 77 3.69 -1.16 -17.85
N TYR A 78 4.17 -2.09 -18.66
CA TYR A 78 3.33 -3.00 -19.42
C TYR A 78 3.63 -4.46 -19.06
N TYR A 79 2.59 -5.28 -19.08
CA TYR A 79 2.68 -6.72 -19.02
C TYR A 79 1.80 -7.32 -20.12
N ASN A 80 2.38 -8.18 -20.97
CA ASN A 80 1.69 -8.81 -22.10
C ASN A 80 0.90 -7.80 -22.98
N GLY A 81 1.48 -6.63 -23.25
CA GLY A 81 0.88 -5.61 -24.12
C GLY A 81 -0.22 -4.76 -23.49
N SER A 82 -0.56 -4.98 -22.22
CA SER A 82 -1.54 -4.19 -21.47
C SER A 82 -0.86 -3.39 -20.35
N TYR A 83 -1.47 -2.30 -19.92
CA TYR A 83 -0.99 -1.56 -18.74
C TYR A 83 -1.00 -2.49 -17.52
N ALA A 84 0.13 -2.60 -16.82
CA ALA A 84 0.22 -3.39 -15.62
C ALA A 84 -0.58 -2.77 -14.47
N LEU A 85 -1.03 -3.59 -13.52
CA LEU A 85 -1.46 -3.10 -12.22
C LEU A 85 -0.20 -2.73 -11.43
N THR A 86 -0.02 -1.45 -11.17
CA THR A 86 1.12 -0.93 -10.41
C THR A 86 0.65 -0.47 -9.05
N THR A 87 0.81 -1.33 -8.06
CA THR A 87 0.53 -1.02 -6.65
C THR A 87 1.78 -0.45 -5.98
N TYR A 88 1.58 0.38 -4.97
CA TYR A 88 2.65 0.94 -4.14
C TYR A 88 2.17 1.10 -2.70
N TYR A 89 3.09 1.14 -1.77
CA TYR A 89 2.84 1.27 -0.33
C TYR A 89 4.06 1.91 0.34
N ALA A 90 3.89 2.40 1.57
CA ALA A 90 4.90 3.19 2.24
C ALA A 90 6.06 2.35 2.80
N SER A 91 5.77 1.13 3.27
CA SER A 91 6.73 0.30 4.00
C SER A 91 6.45 -1.18 3.81
N SER A 92 7.50 -1.97 3.78
CA SER A 92 7.43 -3.43 3.94
C SER A 92 8.28 -3.86 5.14
N ALA A 93 8.18 -5.10 5.55
CA ALA A 93 9.00 -5.63 6.64
C ALA A 93 10.33 -6.24 6.14
N GLY A 94 10.93 -5.67 5.09
CA GLY A 94 12.13 -6.17 4.41
C GLY A 94 11.85 -7.06 3.21
N ARG A 95 10.57 -7.30 2.89
CA ARG A 95 10.10 -8.06 1.72
C ARG A 95 8.68 -7.64 1.36
N THR A 96 8.37 -7.55 0.08
CA THR A 96 7.01 -7.26 -0.38
C THR A 96 6.08 -8.45 -0.19
N ALA A 97 4.78 -8.20 -0.01
CA ALA A 97 3.78 -9.25 -0.12
C ALA A 97 3.42 -9.51 -1.59
N SER A 98 3.15 -10.77 -1.94
CA SER A 98 2.68 -11.15 -3.27
C SER A 98 1.23 -10.73 -3.51
N ALA A 99 0.88 -10.48 -4.76
CA ALA A 99 -0.49 -10.12 -5.12
C ALA A 99 -1.51 -11.22 -4.79
N SER A 100 -1.12 -12.49 -4.89
CA SER A 100 -1.97 -13.62 -4.53
C SER A 100 -2.39 -13.57 -3.06
N ASN A 101 -1.49 -13.18 -2.18
CA ASN A 101 -1.76 -13.10 -0.74
C ASN A 101 -2.54 -11.82 -0.36
N VAL A 102 -2.33 -10.71 -1.07
CA VAL A 102 -3.00 -9.43 -0.76
C VAL A 102 -4.37 -9.32 -1.44
N PHE A 103 -4.49 -9.76 -2.69
CA PHE A 103 -5.68 -9.52 -3.51
C PHE A 103 -6.47 -10.79 -3.85
N ASN A 104 -6.05 -11.96 -3.37
CA ASN A 104 -6.59 -13.27 -3.79
C ASN A 104 -6.62 -13.43 -5.33
N THR A 105 -5.69 -12.79 -6.02
CA THR A 105 -5.57 -12.80 -7.48
C THR A 105 -4.12 -12.89 -7.86
N ASP A 106 -3.81 -13.84 -8.74
CA ASP A 106 -2.44 -14.00 -9.25
C ASP A 106 -2.15 -12.93 -10.32
N TYR A 107 -1.16 -12.10 -10.03
CA TYR A 107 -0.50 -11.22 -10.99
C TYR A 107 0.97 -11.64 -11.07
N PRO A 108 1.38 -12.40 -12.11
CA PRO A 108 2.71 -13.02 -12.17
C PRO A 108 3.90 -12.08 -12.08
N TYR A 109 3.68 -10.78 -12.17
CA TYR A 109 4.68 -9.72 -12.03
C TYR A 109 4.64 -8.99 -10.68
N LEU A 110 3.68 -9.32 -9.81
CA LEU A 110 3.57 -8.78 -8.44
C LEU A 110 3.91 -9.89 -7.43
N GLU A 111 5.12 -10.40 -7.55
CA GLU A 111 5.67 -11.41 -6.66
C GLU A 111 6.26 -10.78 -5.39
N SER A 112 6.45 -11.62 -4.37
CA SER A 112 7.19 -11.23 -3.17
C SER A 112 8.69 -11.09 -3.49
N VAL A 113 9.24 -9.90 -3.27
CA VAL A 113 10.66 -9.58 -3.49
C VAL A 113 11.29 -8.96 -2.26
N GLU A 114 12.59 -9.16 -2.07
CA GLU A 114 13.33 -8.56 -0.96
C GLU A 114 13.45 -7.04 -1.13
N THR A 115 13.32 -6.30 -0.03
CA THR A 115 13.44 -4.85 0.07
C THR A 115 14.49 -4.51 1.13
N PRO A 116 15.79 -4.77 0.86
CA PRO A 116 16.84 -4.73 1.87
C PRO A 116 17.10 -3.33 2.45
N PHE A 117 16.60 -2.28 1.79
CA PHE A 117 16.80 -0.90 2.21
C PHE A 117 15.71 -0.37 3.15
N ASP A 118 14.61 -1.08 3.34
CA ASP A 118 13.51 -0.60 4.21
C ASP A 118 13.99 -0.36 5.63
N ALA A 119 14.82 -1.25 6.18
CA ALA A 119 15.36 -1.10 7.53
C ALA A 119 16.25 0.15 7.71
N GLU A 120 16.82 0.68 6.62
CA GLU A 120 17.70 1.86 6.64
C GLU A 120 16.94 3.17 6.40
N TYR A 121 15.95 3.15 5.51
CA TYR A 121 15.32 4.38 5.02
C TYR A 121 13.88 4.58 5.46
N ASP A 122 13.18 3.51 5.89
CA ASP A 122 11.81 3.64 6.37
C ASP A 122 11.77 3.96 7.86
N GLN A 123 11.29 5.16 8.17
CA GLN A 123 11.16 5.63 9.56
C GLN A 123 10.16 4.82 10.40
N TYR A 124 9.29 4.03 9.77
CA TYR A 124 8.31 3.19 10.45
C TYR A 124 8.73 1.73 10.56
N TYR A 125 9.87 1.37 9.97
CA TYR A 125 10.40 0.01 10.06
C TYR A 125 10.64 -0.38 11.50
N GLY A 126 10.04 -1.51 11.92
CA GLY A 126 10.12 -1.96 13.30
C GLY A 126 9.34 -1.12 14.31
N SER A 127 8.42 -0.25 13.85
CA SER A 127 7.57 0.51 14.77
C SER A 127 6.66 -0.41 15.57
N GLU A 128 6.41 -0.05 16.83
CA GLU A 128 5.59 -0.81 17.77
C GLU A 128 4.42 0.01 18.27
N SER A 129 3.29 -0.64 18.50
CA SER A 129 2.12 -0.05 19.14
C SER A 129 1.73 -0.86 20.38
N TYR A 130 1.45 -0.21 21.48
CA TYR A 130 1.13 -0.82 22.76
C TYR A 130 -0.33 -0.59 23.10
N PHE A 131 -1.02 -1.67 23.47
CA PHE A 131 -2.40 -1.64 23.93
C PHE A 131 -2.50 -2.34 25.28
N SER A 132 -3.34 -1.84 26.19
CA SER A 132 -3.60 -2.55 27.44
C SER A 132 -4.37 -3.84 27.17
N SER A 133 -4.16 -4.85 28.02
CA SER A 133 -4.89 -6.13 27.95
C SER A 133 -6.41 -5.93 28.10
N ASP A 134 -6.84 -4.98 28.95
CA ASP A 134 -8.26 -4.68 29.13
C ASP A 134 -8.90 -4.08 27.87
N TYR A 135 -8.18 -3.18 27.19
CA TYR A 135 -8.62 -2.62 25.90
C TYR A 135 -8.74 -3.72 24.85
N MET A 136 -7.69 -4.53 24.68
CA MET A 136 -7.67 -5.62 23.71
C MET A 136 -8.77 -6.66 24.00
N ARG A 137 -8.97 -7.02 25.27
CA ARG A 137 -10.06 -7.91 25.68
C ARG A 137 -11.40 -7.38 25.23
N SER A 138 -11.71 -6.14 25.61
CA SER A 138 -13.00 -5.52 25.29
C SER A 138 -13.25 -5.43 23.77
N ALA A 139 -12.22 -5.08 23.00
CA ALA A 139 -12.32 -4.99 21.56
C ALA A 139 -12.57 -6.36 20.90
N ILE A 140 -11.79 -7.37 21.27
CA ILE A 140 -11.87 -8.71 20.69
C ILE A 140 -13.16 -9.41 21.06
N GLU A 141 -13.52 -9.40 22.36
CA GLU A 141 -14.75 -10.04 22.84
C GLU A 141 -16.00 -9.41 22.19
N SER A 142 -15.98 -8.06 22.03
CA SER A 142 -17.07 -7.36 21.36
C SER A 142 -17.16 -7.69 19.87
N TYR A 143 -16.02 -7.83 19.18
CA TYR A 143 -16.00 -8.06 17.73
C TYR A 143 -16.34 -9.51 17.35
N TYR A 144 -15.74 -10.48 18.06
CA TYR A 144 -15.90 -11.90 17.76
C TYR A 144 -17.03 -12.59 18.55
N GLY A 145 -17.58 -11.95 19.57
CA GLY A 145 -18.60 -12.55 20.45
C GLY A 145 -18.09 -13.72 21.28
N ILE A 146 -16.79 -13.75 21.60
CA ILE A 146 -16.12 -14.80 22.40
C ILE A 146 -15.79 -14.26 23.78
N THR A 147 -15.35 -15.15 24.69
CA THR A 147 -14.79 -14.78 26.00
C THR A 147 -13.35 -15.25 26.06
N LEU A 148 -12.40 -14.32 26.19
CA LEU A 148 -10.99 -14.62 26.26
C LEU A 148 -10.57 -15.19 27.60
N SER A 149 -9.60 -16.11 27.58
CA SER A 149 -8.95 -16.64 28.76
C SER A 149 -8.33 -15.55 29.63
N SER A 150 -8.04 -15.86 30.90
CA SER A 150 -7.48 -14.87 31.83
C SER A 150 -6.05 -14.45 31.52
N ASN A 151 -5.28 -15.28 30.80
CA ASN A 151 -3.89 -14.98 30.47
C ASN A 151 -3.77 -14.37 29.06
N PRO A 152 -3.43 -13.07 28.93
CA PRO A 152 -3.26 -12.41 27.64
C PRO A 152 -2.18 -13.01 26.73
N GLU A 153 -1.17 -13.67 27.29
CA GLU A 153 -0.09 -14.29 26.52
C GLU A 153 -0.59 -15.44 25.61
N ASN A 154 -1.76 -16.00 25.91
CA ASN A 154 -2.34 -17.09 25.15
C ASN A 154 -3.35 -16.63 24.08
N TRP A 155 -3.68 -15.33 24.03
CA TRP A 155 -4.75 -14.85 23.14
C TRP A 155 -4.40 -14.94 21.67
N PHE A 156 -3.12 -14.78 21.30
CA PHE A 156 -2.70 -14.72 19.90
C PHE A 156 -1.67 -15.80 19.61
N VAL A 157 -2.01 -16.69 18.70
CA VAL A 157 -1.09 -17.72 18.20
C VAL A 157 -1.04 -17.62 16.69
N ILE A 158 0.10 -17.20 16.13
CA ILE A 158 0.30 -17.20 14.68
C ILE A 158 0.33 -18.65 14.21
N THR A 159 -0.57 -19.00 13.29
CA THR A 159 -0.73 -20.37 12.77
C THR A 159 -0.12 -20.55 11.39
N ALA A 160 0.05 -19.47 10.61
CA ALA A 160 0.77 -19.50 9.35
C ALA A 160 1.41 -18.15 9.03
N TYR A 161 2.50 -18.21 8.27
CA TYR A 161 3.13 -17.06 7.65
C TYR A 161 3.00 -17.14 6.13
N GLU A 162 2.89 -16.01 5.47
CA GLU A 162 2.87 -15.84 4.02
C GLU A 162 4.08 -15.01 3.59
N ASP A 163 4.57 -15.26 2.38
CA ASP A 163 5.76 -14.61 1.81
C ASP A 163 6.98 -14.60 2.77
N GLY A 164 7.01 -15.57 3.68
CA GLY A 164 8.10 -15.80 4.63
C GLY A 164 8.08 -14.95 5.90
N GLN A 165 7.22 -13.93 6.01
CA GLN A 165 7.22 -13.02 7.17
C GLN A 165 5.90 -12.35 7.54
N TYR A 166 4.94 -12.28 6.62
CA TYR A 166 3.63 -11.73 6.93
C TYR A 166 2.79 -12.74 7.69
N VAL A 167 2.01 -12.29 8.67
CA VAL A 167 1.07 -13.16 9.36
C VAL A 167 -0.06 -13.51 8.39
N GLY A 168 -0.09 -14.74 7.91
CA GLY A 168 -1.12 -15.25 7.01
C GLY A 168 -2.37 -15.67 7.77
N SER A 169 -2.19 -16.31 8.94
CA SER A 169 -3.31 -16.64 9.82
C SER A 169 -2.88 -16.63 11.28
N MET A 170 -3.86 -16.38 12.15
CA MET A 170 -3.66 -16.32 13.60
C MET A 170 -4.90 -16.88 14.30
N SER A 171 -4.68 -17.72 15.30
CA SER A 171 -5.75 -18.15 16.19
C SER A 171 -5.90 -17.16 17.34
N ILE A 172 -7.13 -16.87 17.72
CA ILE A 172 -7.48 -16.02 18.85
C ILE A 172 -8.04 -16.90 19.96
N ASP A 173 -7.23 -17.14 20.98
CA ASP A 173 -7.53 -17.95 22.17
C ASP A 173 -8.13 -19.34 21.82
N GLY A 174 -7.75 -19.89 20.66
CA GLY A 174 -8.27 -21.14 20.13
C GLY A 174 -9.77 -21.14 19.75
N GLN A 175 -10.45 -19.99 19.79
CA GLN A 175 -11.90 -19.86 19.60
C GLN A 175 -12.27 -19.16 18.27
N ALA A 176 -11.38 -18.34 17.73
CA ALA A 176 -11.58 -17.60 16.47
C ALA A 176 -10.27 -17.52 15.67
N SER A 177 -10.37 -17.11 14.37
CA SER A 177 -9.22 -16.92 13.48
C SER A 177 -9.51 -15.81 12.47
#